data_ab21ce48b8ff85cdb0f130995a003bab
#
_entry.id   ab21ce48b8ff85cdb0f130995a003bab
#
_cell.length_a   1.000
_cell.length_b   1.000
_cell.length_c   1.000
_cell.angle_alpha   90.00
_cell.angle_beta   90.00
_cell.angle_gamma   90.00
#
_symmetry.space_group_name_H-M   'P 1'
#
loop_
_entity.id
_entity.type
_entity.pdbx_description
1 polymer ?
#
loop_
_entity_poly.entity_id
_entity_poly.type
_entity_poly.pdbx_seq_one_letter_code
_entity_poly.pdbx_strand_id
1 'polypeptide(L)'
;MNQYEEICKDMGLRAKAAAFELAQLDQGTLDAALLAIADAVEAQTDEIMAANKQDLDKSGDYNVPQTMIDRLTLTPNRIAQMAEGVRQVAALESPVGSVMETITRPNGLTIEKRAVPFGVIGIIFEARPNVTIDAGVLCLKTANATILRGGKEAFHTNQIIVSIMRNTLESLGINGDAIQLVEVLDRDMV
;
A
#
# COMPACT_ATOMS: atom_id res chain seq x y z
N MET A 1 4.92 23.27 17.04
CA MET A 1 4.89 22.13 16.11
C MET A 1 4.60 22.71 14.74
N ASN A 2 5.38 22.36 13.72
CA ASN A 2 5.14 22.80 12.35
C ASN A 2 3.89 22.09 11.83
N GLN A 3 3.14 22.68 10.89
CA GLN A 3 1.96 22.08 10.24
C GLN A 3 2.25 20.68 9.70
N TYR A 4 3.42 20.44 9.14
CA TYR A 4 3.84 19.14 8.62
C TYR A 4 4.02 18.09 9.74
N GLU A 5 4.57 18.50 10.88
CA GLU A 5 4.71 17.62 12.05
C GLU A 5 3.36 17.16 12.59
N GLU A 6 2.34 18.03 12.55
CA GLU A 6 0.97 17.68 12.96
C GLU A 6 0.34 16.67 12.02
N ILE A 7 0.48 16.86 10.69
CA ILE A 7 -0.01 15.94 9.68
C ILE A 7 0.68 14.57 9.82
N CYS A 8 2.01 14.54 9.93
CA CYS A 8 2.77 13.30 10.10
C CYS A 8 2.37 12.56 11.37
N LYS A 9 2.16 13.29 12.47
CA LYS A 9 1.74 12.72 13.75
C LYS A 9 0.34 12.12 13.65
N ASP A 10 -0.62 12.82 13.03
CA ASP A 10 -1.98 12.33 12.84
C ASP A 10 -1.98 11.06 11.98
N MET A 11 -1.31 11.11 10.81
CA MET A 11 -1.17 9.95 9.93
C MET A 11 -0.54 8.75 10.66
N GLY A 12 0.53 8.98 11.42
CA GLY A 12 1.20 7.94 12.19
C GLY A 12 0.31 7.32 13.27
N LEU A 13 -0.52 8.13 13.95
CA LEU A 13 -1.47 7.62 14.95
C LEU A 13 -2.57 6.78 14.30
N ARG A 14 -3.14 7.23 13.19
CA ARG A 14 -4.16 6.48 12.44
C ARG A 14 -3.61 5.18 11.87
N ALA A 15 -2.42 5.22 11.25
CA ALA A 15 -1.74 4.03 10.76
C ALA A 15 -1.44 3.02 11.87
N LYS A 16 -1.01 3.50 13.06
CA LYS A 16 -0.76 2.63 14.21
C LYS A 16 -2.03 1.96 14.72
N ALA A 17 -3.15 2.67 14.76
CA ALA A 17 -4.44 2.10 15.13
C ALA A 17 -4.86 1.02 14.11
N ALA A 18 -4.79 1.32 12.82
CA ALA A 18 -5.09 0.38 11.76
C ALA A 18 -4.16 -0.87 11.79
N ALA A 19 -2.87 -0.70 12.04
CA ALA A 19 -1.93 -1.81 12.19
C ALA A 19 -2.30 -2.75 13.35
N PHE A 20 -2.78 -2.19 14.46
CA PHE A 20 -3.25 -2.99 15.60
C PHE A 20 -4.50 -3.82 15.22
N GLU A 21 -5.42 -3.23 14.46
CA GLU A 21 -6.61 -3.93 13.96
C GLU A 21 -6.23 -5.02 12.95
N LEU A 22 -5.35 -4.71 11.97
CA LEU A 22 -4.85 -5.69 10.99
C LEU A 22 -4.22 -6.92 11.64
N ALA A 23 -3.46 -6.72 12.72
CA ALA A 23 -2.79 -7.81 13.43
C ALA A 23 -3.78 -8.79 14.12
N GLN A 24 -5.06 -8.43 14.23
CA GLN A 24 -6.12 -9.30 14.77
C GLN A 24 -6.87 -10.08 13.68
N LEU A 25 -6.67 -9.74 12.42
CA LEU A 25 -7.33 -10.41 11.30
C LEU A 25 -6.63 -11.73 10.98
N ASP A 26 -7.43 -12.70 10.56
CA ASP A 26 -6.88 -13.94 10.01
C ASP A 26 -6.38 -13.74 8.58
N GLN A 27 -5.51 -14.63 8.12
CA GLN A 27 -4.91 -14.55 6.80
C GLN A 27 -5.95 -14.64 5.68
N GLY A 28 -7.01 -15.43 5.85
CA GLY A 28 -8.08 -15.57 4.85
C GLY A 28 -8.82 -14.25 4.61
N THR A 29 -9.05 -13.48 5.68
CA THR A 29 -9.63 -12.13 5.60
C THR A 29 -8.73 -11.17 4.83
N LEU A 30 -7.41 -11.19 5.08
CA LEU A 30 -6.45 -10.35 4.36
C LEU A 30 -6.36 -10.75 2.88
N ASP A 31 -6.36 -12.05 2.58
CA ASP A 31 -6.31 -12.55 1.20
C ASP A 31 -7.58 -12.19 0.43
N ALA A 32 -8.75 -12.29 1.05
CA ALA A 32 -10.02 -11.85 0.47
C ALA A 32 -10.02 -10.34 0.17
N ALA A 33 -9.44 -9.53 1.07
CA ALA A 33 -9.30 -8.09 0.86
C ALA A 33 -8.38 -7.77 -0.32
N LEU A 34 -7.27 -8.49 -0.48
CA LEU A 34 -6.37 -8.36 -1.62
C LEU A 34 -7.06 -8.70 -2.94
N LEU A 35 -7.82 -9.80 -2.99
CA LEU A 35 -8.58 -10.17 -4.18
C LEU A 35 -9.64 -9.13 -4.54
N ALA A 36 -10.35 -8.60 -3.55
CA ALA A 36 -11.31 -7.52 -3.76
C ALA A 36 -10.64 -6.24 -4.28
N ILE A 37 -9.42 -5.91 -3.80
CA ILE A 37 -8.63 -4.78 -4.32
C ILE A 37 -8.27 -5.02 -5.80
N ALA A 38 -7.86 -6.23 -6.18
CA ALA A 38 -7.56 -6.55 -7.58
C ALA A 38 -8.77 -6.32 -8.48
N ASP A 39 -9.94 -6.81 -8.07
CA ASP A 39 -11.20 -6.66 -8.82
C ASP A 39 -11.63 -5.18 -8.90
N ALA A 40 -11.47 -4.41 -7.81
CA ALA A 40 -11.78 -2.98 -7.77
C ALA A 40 -10.86 -2.16 -8.69
N VAL A 41 -9.56 -2.50 -8.76
CA VAL A 41 -8.58 -1.85 -9.67
C VAL A 41 -8.95 -2.10 -11.13
N GLU A 42 -9.33 -3.33 -11.50
CA GLU A 42 -9.79 -3.63 -12.86
C GLU A 42 -11.10 -2.92 -13.19
N ALA A 43 -12.06 -2.93 -12.28
CA ALA A 43 -13.36 -2.30 -12.47
C ALA A 43 -13.27 -0.77 -12.65
N GLN A 44 -12.25 -0.11 -12.04
CA GLN A 44 -12.06 1.33 -12.11
C GLN A 44 -10.92 1.74 -13.06
N THR A 45 -10.62 0.92 -14.06
CA THR A 45 -9.58 1.18 -15.08
C THR A 45 -9.71 2.56 -15.71
N ASP A 46 -10.91 2.98 -16.08
CA ASP A 46 -11.16 4.28 -16.75
C ASP A 46 -10.84 5.46 -15.83
N GLU A 47 -11.15 5.35 -14.54
CA GLU A 47 -10.85 6.39 -13.55
C GLU A 47 -9.35 6.51 -13.32
N ILE A 48 -8.65 5.38 -13.22
CA ILE A 48 -7.18 5.35 -13.11
C ILE A 48 -6.55 5.96 -14.37
N MET A 49 -7.03 5.62 -15.56
CA MET A 49 -6.55 6.18 -16.82
C MET A 49 -6.77 7.69 -16.90
N ALA A 50 -7.93 8.18 -16.44
CA ALA A 50 -8.24 9.61 -16.41
C ALA A 50 -7.29 10.38 -15.47
N ALA A 51 -6.99 9.84 -14.28
CA ALA A 51 -6.04 10.42 -13.34
C ALA A 51 -4.59 10.39 -13.90
N ASN A 52 -4.20 9.26 -14.52
CA ASN A 52 -2.90 9.12 -15.15
C ASN A 52 -2.69 10.11 -16.30
N LYS A 53 -3.75 10.37 -17.07
CA LYS A 53 -3.71 11.40 -18.10
C LYS A 53 -3.43 12.79 -17.52
N GLN A 54 -4.01 13.15 -16.36
CA GLN A 54 -3.74 14.43 -15.69
C GLN A 54 -2.25 14.56 -15.30
N ASP A 55 -1.65 13.49 -14.82
CA ASP A 55 -0.22 13.47 -14.47
C ASP A 55 0.66 13.60 -15.72
N LEU A 56 0.31 12.91 -16.82
CA LEU A 56 1.03 12.99 -18.09
C LEU A 56 0.92 14.39 -18.70
N ASP A 57 -0.25 15.01 -18.67
CA ASP A 57 -0.47 16.39 -19.18
C ASP A 57 0.40 17.41 -18.42
N LYS A 58 0.70 17.18 -17.13
CA LYS A 58 1.57 18.01 -16.28
C LYS A 58 3.07 17.62 -16.35
N SER A 59 3.43 16.55 -17.04
CA SER A 59 4.81 16.05 -17.07
C SER A 59 5.82 17.06 -17.58
N GLY A 60 5.39 17.96 -18.51
CA GLY A 60 6.19 19.07 -19.02
C GLY A 60 6.56 20.10 -17.95
N ASP A 61 5.64 20.40 -17.03
CA ASP A 61 5.85 21.36 -15.94
C ASP A 61 6.91 20.88 -14.94
N TYR A 62 7.07 19.58 -14.82
CA TYR A 62 8.04 18.94 -13.94
C TYR A 62 9.35 18.56 -14.63
N ASN A 63 9.51 18.87 -15.92
CA ASN A 63 10.67 18.47 -16.73
C ASN A 63 10.96 16.96 -16.64
N VAL A 64 9.92 16.14 -16.69
CA VAL A 64 10.04 14.67 -16.58
C VAL A 64 10.79 14.14 -17.81
N PRO A 65 11.93 13.41 -17.63
CA PRO A 65 12.64 12.82 -18.75
C PRO A 65 11.77 11.83 -19.53
N GLN A 66 11.97 11.71 -20.84
CA GLN A 66 11.21 10.81 -21.71
C GLN A 66 11.22 9.36 -21.22
N THR A 67 12.33 8.90 -20.64
CA THR A 67 12.46 7.56 -20.05
C THR A 67 11.60 7.34 -18.81
N MET A 68 11.26 8.43 -18.09
CA MET A 68 10.36 8.37 -16.94
C MET A 68 8.90 8.48 -17.37
N ILE A 69 8.59 9.16 -18.49
CA ILE A 69 7.24 9.22 -19.04
C ILE A 69 6.70 7.82 -19.36
N ASP A 70 7.52 6.94 -19.95
CA ASP A 70 7.11 5.56 -20.19
C ASP A 70 6.77 4.80 -18.89
N ARG A 71 7.54 5.04 -17.82
CA ARG A 71 7.29 4.43 -16.50
C ARG A 71 6.06 5.01 -15.81
N LEU A 72 5.77 6.29 -16.04
CA LEU A 72 4.60 6.98 -15.51
C LEU A 72 3.32 6.54 -16.25
N THR A 73 3.42 6.26 -17.54
CA THR A 73 2.27 5.96 -18.40
C THR A 73 1.61 4.65 -18.02
N LEU A 74 0.33 4.69 -17.69
CA LEU A 74 -0.52 3.50 -17.55
C LEU A 74 -1.30 3.25 -18.85
N THR A 75 -1.58 1.99 -19.09
CA THR A 75 -2.46 1.50 -20.14
C THR A 75 -3.43 0.49 -19.52
N PRO A 76 -4.59 0.20 -20.14
CA PRO A 76 -5.48 -0.83 -19.60
C PRO A 76 -4.77 -2.17 -19.35
N ASN A 77 -3.84 -2.55 -20.22
CA ASN A 77 -3.05 -3.77 -20.04
C ASN A 77 -2.11 -3.69 -18.83
N ARG A 78 -1.46 -2.53 -18.59
CA ARG A 78 -0.62 -2.32 -17.39
C ARG A 78 -1.45 -2.35 -16.12
N ILE A 79 -2.67 -1.80 -16.14
CA ILE A 79 -3.58 -1.84 -14.99
C ILE A 79 -4.04 -3.29 -14.71
N ALA A 80 -4.40 -4.05 -15.75
CA ALA A 80 -4.71 -5.46 -15.60
C ALA A 80 -3.52 -6.27 -15.04
N GLN A 81 -2.28 -5.95 -15.47
CA GLN A 81 -1.09 -6.56 -14.90
C GLN A 81 -0.87 -6.19 -13.41
N MET A 82 -1.20 -4.95 -13.02
CA MET A 82 -1.18 -4.56 -11.60
C MET A 82 -2.18 -5.40 -10.78
N ALA A 83 -3.41 -5.55 -11.25
CA ALA A 83 -4.43 -6.37 -10.59
C ALA A 83 -4.00 -7.85 -10.51
N GLU A 84 -3.40 -8.38 -11.57
CA GLU A 84 -2.86 -9.75 -11.57
C GLU A 84 -1.70 -9.88 -10.55
N GLY A 85 -0.83 -8.87 -10.43
CA GLY A 85 0.21 -8.82 -9.40
C GLY A 85 -0.38 -8.89 -7.98
N VAL A 86 -1.50 -8.20 -7.73
CA VAL A 86 -2.22 -8.28 -6.44
C VAL A 86 -2.73 -9.70 -6.19
N ARG A 87 -3.32 -10.37 -7.19
CA ARG A 87 -3.77 -11.77 -7.07
C ARG A 87 -2.61 -12.73 -6.77
N GLN A 88 -1.45 -12.50 -7.39
CA GLN A 88 -0.25 -13.28 -7.10
C GLN A 88 0.22 -13.07 -5.66
N VAL A 89 0.20 -11.83 -5.15
CA VAL A 89 0.51 -11.55 -3.73
C VAL A 89 -0.50 -12.23 -2.80
N ALA A 90 -1.79 -12.21 -3.12
CA ALA A 90 -2.82 -12.91 -2.35
C ALA A 90 -2.54 -14.41 -2.25
N ALA A 91 -2.04 -15.02 -3.32
CA ALA A 91 -1.72 -16.46 -3.37
C ALA A 91 -0.43 -16.86 -2.62
N LEU A 92 0.42 -15.89 -2.23
CA LEU A 92 1.63 -16.19 -1.46
C LEU A 92 1.29 -16.68 -0.05
N GLU A 93 2.11 -17.56 0.48
CA GLU A 93 2.05 -17.91 1.90
C GLU A 93 2.51 -16.73 2.76
N SER A 94 1.73 -16.38 3.79
CA SER A 94 2.12 -15.32 4.72
C SER A 94 3.19 -15.80 5.68
N PRO A 95 4.26 -15.03 5.90
CA PRO A 95 5.26 -15.34 6.92
C PRO A 95 4.74 -15.06 8.34
N VAL A 96 3.65 -14.30 8.51
CA VAL A 96 3.12 -13.91 9.82
C VAL A 96 2.66 -15.14 10.61
N GLY A 97 3.14 -15.25 11.85
CA GLY A 97 2.83 -16.36 12.73
C GLY A 97 3.69 -17.61 12.49
N SER A 98 4.52 -17.66 11.44
CA SER A 98 5.41 -18.80 11.19
C SER A 98 6.39 -18.99 12.34
N VAL A 99 6.60 -20.27 12.74
CA VAL A 99 7.56 -20.64 13.79
C VAL A 99 8.95 -20.78 13.15
N MET A 100 9.85 -19.89 13.51
CA MET A 100 11.23 -19.86 13.02
C MET A 100 12.15 -20.79 13.81
N GLU A 101 11.88 -20.97 15.10
CA GLU A 101 12.68 -21.77 16.02
C GLU A 101 11.81 -22.24 17.19
N THR A 102 12.04 -23.48 17.66
CA THR A 102 11.41 -24.00 18.87
C THR A 102 12.48 -24.52 19.81
N ILE A 103 12.49 -24.06 21.07
CA ILE A 103 13.43 -24.48 22.10
C ILE A 103 12.66 -25.07 23.27
N THR A 104 12.93 -26.36 23.60
CA THR A 104 12.38 -26.98 24.80
C THR A 104 13.42 -26.97 25.93
N ARG A 105 13.07 -26.40 27.06
CA ARG A 105 13.92 -26.36 28.25
C ARG A 105 13.81 -27.64 29.08
N PRO A 106 14.81 -27.95 29.94
CA PRO A 106 14.79 -29.18 30.80
C PRO A 106 13.57 -29.25 31.72
N ASN A 107 12.97 -28.14 32.07
CA ASN A 107 11.75 -28.04 32.91
C ASN A 107 10.44 -28.26 32.12
N GLY A 108 10.52 -28.60 30.81
CA GLY A 108 9.37 -28.82 29.94
C GLY A 108 8.80 -27.53 29.29
N LEU A 109 9.35 -26.33 29.57
CA LEU A 109 8.92 -25.08 28.92
C LEU A 109 9.30 -25.07 27.43
N THR A 110 8.32 -24.88 26.55
CA THR A 110 8.52 -24.73 25.12
C THR A 110 8.47 -23.22 24.77
N ILE A 111 9.52 -22.74 24.12
CA ILE A 111 9.67 -21.35 23.66
C ILE A 111 9.70 -21.38 22.13
N GLU A 112 8.81 -20.61 21.49
CA GLU A 112 8.77 -20.46 20.04
C GLU A 112 9.16 -19.05 19.63
N LYS A 113 10.03 -18.94 18.64
CA LYS A 113 10.33 -17.68 17.94
C LYS A 113 9.44 -17.59 16.71
N ARG A 114 8.51 -16.65 16.72
CA ARG A 114 7.52 -16.43 15.64
C ARG A 114 7.76 -15.14 14.90
N ALA A 115 7.49 -15.13 13.58
CA ALA A 115 7.44 -13.91 12.80
C ALA A 115 6.17 -13.11 13.14
N VAL A 116 6.32 -11.79 13.29
CA VAL A 116 5.21 -10.86 13.59
C VAL A 116 5.28 -9.67 12.65
N PRO A 117 4.16 -8.95 12.40
CA PRO A 117 4.19 -7.71 11.62
C PRO A 117 5.11 -6.65 12.24
N PHE A 118 5.69 -5.78 11.41
CA PHE A 118 6.42 -4.60 11.87
C PHE A 118 5.50 -3.55 12.50
N GLY A 119 4.25 -3.51 12.06
CA GLY A 119 3.24 -2.54 12.45
C GLY A 119 3.00 -1.50 11.38
N VAL A 120 3.74 -0.41 11.34
CA VAL A 120 3.61 0.66 10.33
C VAL A 120 4.89 0.76 9.51
N ILE A 121 4.75 0.79 8.18
CA ILE A 121 5.86 0.91 7.23
C ILE A 121 5.67 2.18 6.41
N GLY A 122 6.64 3.11 6.47
CA GLY A 122 6.72 4.26 5.58
C GLY A 122 7.50 3.89 4.31
N ILE A 123 6.94 4.20 3.13
CA ILE A 123 7.57 3.88 1.84
C ILE A 123 7.61 5.13 0.98
N ILE A 124 8.84 5.55 0.63
CA ILE A 124 9.10 6.68 -0.27
C ILE A 124 9.56 6.12 -1.61
N PHE A 125 8.93 6.54 -2.69
CA PHE A 125 9.23 6.06 -4.03
C PHE A 125 9.08 7.16 -5.09
N GLU A 126 9.64 6.93 -6.27
CA GLU A 126 9.61 7.86 -7.39
C GLU A 126 8.31 7.76 -8.21
N ALA A 127 8.29 8.36 -9.40
CA ALA A 127 7.18 8.42 -10.35
C ALA A 127 6.87 7.07 -11.01
N ARG A 128 6.39 6.10 -10.23
CA ARG A 128 5.97 4.77 -10.71
C ARG A 128 4.63 4.40 -10.08
N PRO A 129 3.51 4.65 -10.76
CA PRO A 129 2.18 4.39 -10.19
C PRO A 129 1.95 2.95 -9.72
N ASN A 130 2.54 1.96 -10.41
CA ASN A 130 2.44 0.56 -9.99
C ASN A 130 3.02 0.30 -8.59
N VAL A 131 4.06 1.06 -8.18
CA VAL A 131 4.68 0.88 -6.85
C VAL A 131 3.68 1.21 -5.74
N THR A 132 2.72 2.11 -5.98
CA THR A 132 1.68 2.46 -5.00
C THR A 132 0.86 1.23 -4.62
N ILE A 133 0.41 0.45 -5.59
CA ILE A 133 -0.36 -0.75 -5.32
C ILE A 133 0.54 -1.88 -4.80
N ASP A 134 1.70 -2.11 -5.44
CA ASP A 134 2.61 -3.18 -5.05
C ASP A 134 3.04 -3.05 -3.58
N ALA A 135 3.44 -1.84 -3.16
CA ALA A 135 3.83 -1.55 -1.79
C ALA A 135 2.67 -1.71 -0.80
N GLY A 136 1.49 -1.18 -1.14
CA GLY A 136 0.30 -1.27 -0.29
C GLY A 136 -0.12 -2.71 -0.05
N VAL A 137 -0.20 -3.53 -1.10
CA VAL A 137 -0.68 -4.92 -0.98
C VAL A 137 0.34 -5.84 -0.31
N LEU A 138 1.64 -5.63 -0.51
CA LEU A 138 2.68 -6.39 0.21
C LEU A 138 2.65 -6.11 1.72
N CYS A 139 2.46 -4.85 2.10
CA CYS A 139 2.28 -4.49 3.51
C CYS A 139 1.01 -5.12 4.08
N LEU A 140 -0.13 -5.01 3.38
CA LEU A 140 -1.40 -5.57 3.80
C LEU A 140 -1.34 -7.10 3.94
N LYS A 141 -0.71 -7.82 2.99
CA LYS A 141 -0.52 -9.28 3.04
C LYS A 141 0.17 -9.73 4.31
N THR A 142 1.05 -8.91 4.85
CA THR A 142 1.83 -9.18 6.06
C THR A 142 1.29 -8.45 7.29
N ALA A 143 0.01 -8.06 7.27
CA ALA A 143 -0.70 -7.38 8.35
C ALA A 143 0.00 -6.09 8.85
N ASN A 144 0.67 -5.36 7.95
CA ASN A 144 1.25 -4.06 8.24
C ASN A 144 0.39 -2.94 7.63
N ALA A 145 0.21 -1.85 8.37
CA ALA A 145 -0.24 -0.60 7.79
C ALA A 145 0.90 0.10 7.06
N THR A 146 0.59 0.89 6.03
CA THR A 146 1.60 1.62 5.25
C THR A 146 1.23 3.07 5.04
N ILE A 147 2.26 3.93 5.08
CA ILE A 147 2.19 5.34 4.68
C ILE A 147 3.05 5.49 3.44
N LEU A 148 2.41 5.79 2.32
CA LEU A 148 3.01 5.89 1.00
C LEU A 148 3.35 7.34 0.67
N ARG A 149 4.54 7.60 0.12
CA ARG A 149 4.97 8.90 -0.39
C ARG A 149 5.52 8.73 -1.79
N GLY A 150 4.70 8.97 -2.81
CA GLY A 150 5.11 8.93 -4.21
C GLY A 150 5.69 10.26 -4.70
N GLY A 151 6.31 10.22 -5.88
CA GLY A 151 6.74 11.43 -6.60
C GLY A 151 5.54 12.29 -7.03
N LYS A 152 5.75 13.61 -7.08
CA LYS A 152 4.73 14.59 -7.49
C LYS A 152 4.24 14.37 -8.93
N GLU A 153 5.05 13.73 -9.74
CA GLU A 153 4.79 13.43 -11.15
C GLU A 153 3.67 12.39 -11.34
N ALA A 154 3.37 11.58 -10.31
CA ALA A 154 2.34 10.56 -10.31
C ALA A 154 1.23 10.85 -9.27
N PHE A 155 1.05 12.10 -8.89
CA PHE A 155 0.22 12.49 -7.76
C PHE A 155 -1.23 12.06 -7.89
N HIS A 156 -1.88 12.40 -9.02
CA HIS A 156 -3.29 12.08 -9.25
C HIS A 156 -3.51 10.57 -9.39
N THR A 157 -2.59 9.89 -10.07
CA THR A 157 -2.64 8.42 -10.21
C THR A 157 -2.48 7.73 -8.87
N ASN A 158 -1.54 8.18 -8.03
CA ASN A 158 -1.36 7.61 -6.69
C ASN A 158 -2.58 7.84 -5.80
N GLN A 159 -3.21 9.03 -5.87
CA GLN A 159 -4.41 9.35 -5.11
C GLN A 159 -5.57 8.41 -5.45
N ILE A 160 -5.87 8.22 -6.74
CA ILE A 160 -6.99 7.35 -7.14
C ILE A 160 -6.73 5.89 -6.76
N ILE A 161 -5.50 5.38 -6.96
CA ILE A 161 -5.15 4.01 -6.59
C ILE A 161 -5.30 3.80 -5.07
N VAL A 162 -4.79 4.70 -4.25
CA VAL A 162 -4.93 4.59 -2.79
C VAL A 162 -6.40 4.72 -2.37
N SER A 163 -7.16 5.62 -2.99
CA SER A 163 -8.60 5.75 -2.73
C SER A 163 -9.36 4.45 -3.03
N ILE A 164 -9.06 3.80 -4.16
CA ILE A 164 -9.66 2.50 -4.52
C ILE A 164 -9.33 1.45 -3.46
N MET A 165 -8.07 1.33 -3.06
CA MET A 165 -7.66 0.37 -2.03
C MET A 165 -8.36 0.64 -0.69
N ARG A 166 -8.39 1.88 -0.23
CA ARG A 166 -9.03 2.29 1.03
C ARG A 166 -10.53 2.00 1.02
N ASN A 167 -11.24 2.45 -0.02
CA ASN A 167 -12.67 2.24 -0.16
C ASN A 167 -13.03 0.75 -0.19
N THR A 168 -12.19 -0.06 -0.84
CA THR A 168 -12.36 -1.52 -0.85
C THR A 168 -12.20 -2.12 0.54
N LEU A 169 -11.16 -1.72 1.28
CA LEU A 169 -10.97 -2.17 2.68
C LEU A 169 -12.15 -1.78 3.56
N GLU A 170 -12.61 -0.53 3.47
CA GLU A 170 -13.74 -0.03 4.25
C GLU A 170 -15.05 -0.77 3.93
N SER A 171 -15.27 -1.13 2.65
CA SER A 171 -16.45 -1.93 2.25
C SER A 171 -16.45 -3.33 2.86
N LEU A 172 -15.30 -3.84 3.25
CA LEU A 172 -15.11 -5.13 3.92
C LEU A 172 -15.04 -4.99 5.45
N GLY A 173 -15.23 -3.78 5.99
CA GLY A 173 -15.12 -3.51 7.43
C GLY A 173 -13.69 -3.47 7.96
N ILE A 174 -12.70 -3.35 7.07
CA ILE A 174 -11.28 -3.18 7.43
C ILE A 174 -10.97 -1.69 7.43
N ASN A 175 -10.20 -1.24 8.41
CA ASN A 175 -9.85 0.16 8.57
C ASN A 175 -9.05 0.66 7.35
N GLY A 176 -9.60 1.64 6.60
CA GLY A 176 -8.96 2.22 5.41
C GLY A 176 -7.62 2.92 5.70
N ASP A 177 -7.37 3.32 6.95
CA ASP A 177 -6.08 3.89 7.36
C ASP A 177 -4.93 2.86 7.42
N ALA A 178 -5.21 1.61 7.10
CA ALA A 178 -4.21 0.60 6.79
C ALA A 178 -3.31 0.99 5.58
N ILE A 179 -3.85 1.78 4.65
CA ILE A 179 -3.10 2.30 3.49
C ILE A 179 -3.33 3.80 3.41
N GLN A 180 -2.30 4.59 3.62
CA GLN A 180 -2.35 6.05 3.55
C GLN A 180 -1.40 6.60 2.51
N LEU A 181 -1.75 7.73 1.90
CA LEU A 181 -0.90 8.50 0.99
C LEU A 181 -0.59 9.85 1.60
N VAL A 182 0.66 10.26 1.55
CA VAL A 182 1.06 11.64 1.85
C VAL A 182 0.65 12.52 0.67
N GLU A 183 -0.37 13.34 0.85
CA GLU A 183 -0.93 14.20 -0.20
C GLU A 183 -0.29 15.58 -0.28
N VAL A 184 0.61 15.90 0.63
CA VAL A 184 1.37 17.15 0.60
C VAL A 184 2.60 16.97 -0.28
N LEU A 185 2.70 17.80 -1.34
CA LEU A 185 3.77 17.71 -2.33
C LEU A 185 5.10 18.34 -1.86
N ASP A 186 5.07 19.08 -0.77
CA ASP A 186 6.25 19.73 -0.23
C ASP A 186 7.30 18.68 0.22
N ARG A 187 8.58 19.00 -0.03
CA ARG A 187 9.70 18.12 0.38
C ARG A 187 9.94 18.12 1.88
N ASP A 188 9.48 19.15 2.58
CA ASP A 188 9.58 19.25 4.04
C ASP A 188 8.70 18.21 4.77
N MET A 189 7.87 17.45 4.02
CA MET A 189 7.09 16.31 4.51
C MET A 189 7.84 14.97 4.52
N VAL A 190 9.17 14.95 4.20
CA VAL A 190 9.95 13.70 4.10
C VAL A 190 10.88 13.52 5.32
#